data_a3e65f62c30e7433c5e77bd331c3821a
#
_entry.id   a3e65f62c30e7433c5e77bd331c3821a
#
_cell.length_a   1.000
_cell.length_b   1.000
_cell.length_c   1.000
_cell.angle_alpha   90.00
_cell.angle_beta   90.00
_cell.angle_gamma   90.00
#
_symmetry.space_group_name_H-M   'P 1'
#
loop_
_entity.id
_entity.type
_entity.pdbx_description
1 polymer ?
#
loop_
_entity_poly.entity_id
_entity_poly.type
_entity_poly.pdbx_seq_one_letter_code
_entity_poly.pdbx_strand_id
1 'polypeptide(L)'
;MFRPRYYSQLGEDQHIYKKYFSGVRNGTFLEMGAFDGVLYSNTKMFEDVLGWSGVLIEPIPDAFARLQKNRPGCKLFQAAVSAHEGTLDIYSHGAVSSVKENTTQGFFDGWHAGKNVPIVSVPSRRLDSILHEAGIKRIDFWSLDVEGSELDALQTMDWSIPVYLLCIEKQTPDKKPACDQILTAHGLVFVETFHHNEIWINLKAKRV
;
A
#
# COMPACT_ATOMS: atom_id res chain seq x y z
N MET A 1 29.08 -6.41 -11.87
CA MET A 1 27.74 -5.98 -12.35
C MET A 1 26.84 -5.90 -11.14
N PHE A 2 26.36 -4.70 -10.80
CA PHE A 2 25.45 -4.52 -9.65
C PHE A 2 24.11 -5.20 -9.97
N ARG A 3 23.67 -6.13 -9.10
CA ARG A 3 22.35 -6.75 -9.20
C ARG A 3 21.50 -6.17 -8.06
N PRO A 4 20.39 -5.47 -8.36
CA PRO A 4 19.49 -5.00 -7.31
C PRO A 4 18.92 -6.19 -6.53
N ARG A 5 18.78 -6.03 -5.23
CA ARG A 5 18.01 -6.96 -4.40
C ARG A 5 16.54 -6.57 -4.51
N TYR A 6 15.70 -7.57 -4.68
CA TYR A 6 14.25 -7.44 -4.70
C TYR A 6 13.66 -7.99 -3.40
N TYR A 7 12.55 -7.44 -2.95
CA TYR A 7 12.01 -7.68 -1.62
C TYR A 7 10.56 -8.14 -1.61
N SER A 8 9.82 -7.88 -2.69
CA SER A 8 8.40 -8.25 -2.80
C SER A 8 8.16 -9.75 -2.75
N GLN A 9 6.93 -10.15 -2.47
CA GLN A 9 6.56 -11.54 -2.27
C GLN A 9 6.67 -12.38 -3.53
N LEU A 10 6.19 -11.87 -4.67
CA LEU A 10 6.09 -12.59 -5.94
C LEU A 10 6.84 -11.90 -7.08
N GLY A 11 7.70 -10.90 -6.78
CA GLY A 11 8.51 -10.18 -7.76
C GLY A 11 7.85 -8.92 -8.32
N GLU A 12 6.88 -8.35 -7.63
CA GLU A 12 6.16 -7.13 -8.01
C GLU A 12 7.13 -5.96 -8.20
N ASP A 13 8.03 -5.74 -7.24
CA ASP A 13 9.03 -4.67 -7.30
C ASP A 13 9.95 -4.82 -8.51
N GLN A 14 10.36 -6.04 -8.83
CA GLN A 14 11.17 -6.32 -10.02
C GLN A 14 10.40 -6.06 -11.32
N HIS A 15 9.15 -6.53 -11.37
CA HIS A 15 8.29 -6.36 -12.55
C HIS A 15 8.01 -4.87 -12.80
N ILE A 16 7.59 -4.15 -11.76
CA ILE A 16 7.27 -2.72 -11.82
C ILE A 16 8.52 -1.90 -12.20
N TYR A 17 9.67 -2.20 -11.59
CA TYR A 17 10.92 -1.55 -11.96
C TYR A 17 11.26 -1.74 -13.42
N LYS A 18 11.32 -2.99 -13.88
CA LYS A 18 11.77 -3.30 -15.25
C LYS A 18 10.86 -2.71 -16.32
N LYS A 19 9.56 -2.77 -16.08
CA LYS A 19 8.57 -2.39 -17.10
C LYS A 19 8.25 -0.89 -17.10
N TYR A 20 8.20 -0.27 -15.91
CA TYR A 20 7.69 1.09 -15.79
C TYR A 20 8.71 2.12 -15.33
N PHE A 21 9.71 1.72 -14.53
CA PHE A 21 10.62 2.66 -13.87
C PHE A 21 12.11 2.35 -14.11
N SER A 22 12.45 1.61 -15.17
CA SER A 22 13.85 1.29 -15.48
C SER A 22 14.67 2.58 -15.63
N GLY A 23 15.69 2.74 -14.75
CA GLY A 23 16.57 3.90 -14.73
C GLY A 23 15.99 5.18 -14.12
N VAL A 24 14.72 5.18 -13.71
CA VAL A 24 14.08 6.33 -13.04
C VAL A 24 14.56 6.45 -11.61
N ARG A 25 15.13 7.60 -11.25
CA ARG A 25 15.67 7.87 -9.91
C ARG A 25 14.87 8.96 -9.21
N ASN A 26 14.99 8.99 -7.87
CA ASN A 26 14.44 10.04 -7.02
C ASN A 26 12.92 10.24 -7.15
N GLY A 27 12.19 9.15 -7.40
CA GLY A 27 10.73 9.16 -7.41
C GLY A 27 10.13 9.17 -5.99
N THR A 28 8.81 9.27 -5.95
CA THR A 28 8.04 9.26 -4.70
C THR A 28 7.12 8.05 -4.68
N PHE A 29 7.17 7.27 -3.60
CA PHE A 29 6.25 6.16 -3.40
C PHE A 29 5.31 6.38 -2.21
N LEU A 30 4.19 5.67 -2.26
CA LEU A 30 3.29 5.40 -1.15
C LEU A 30 3.16 3.88 -1.02
N GLU A 31 3.44 3.31 0.15
CA GLU A 31 3.23 1.90 0.44
C GLU A 31 2.33 1.76 1.66
N MET A 32 1.20 1.10 1.46
CA MET A 32 0.21 0.81 2.49
C MET A 32 0.17 -0.70 2.73
N GLY A 33 0.13 -1.09 4.01
CA GLY A 33 0.45 -2.45 4.42
C GLY A 33 1.97 -2.69 4.43
N ALA A 34 2.73 -1.69 4.93
CA ALA A 34 4.19 -1.69 4.83
C ALA A 34 4.88 -2.72 5.72
N PHE A 35 4.17 -3.35 6.64
CA PHE A 35 4.64 -4.35 7.58
C PHE A 35 5.93 -3.91 8.30
N ASP A 36 7.04 -4.66 8.16
CA ASP A 36 8.33 -4.27 8.75
C ASP A 36 9.19 -3.41 7.81
N GLY A 37 8.68 -3.07 6.62
CA GLY A 37 9.34 -2.24 5.61
C GLY A 37 10.41 -2.95 4.78
N VAL A 38 10.62 -4.24 4.98
CA VAL A 38 11.61 -5.06 4.26
C VAL A 38 10.97 -6.32 3.68
N LEU A 39 10.36 -7.15 4.55
CA LEU A 39 9.70 -8.37 4.13
C LEU A 39 8.46 -8.03 3.30
N TYR A 40 8.41 -8.54 2.07
CA TYR A 40 7.34 -8.32 1.10
C TYR A 40 7.17 -6.86 0.62
N SER A 41 8.12 -5.96 0.95
CA SER A 41 8.01 -4.57 0.52
C SER A 41 8.15 -4.42 -1.00
N ASN A 42 7.17 -3.75 -1.61
CA ASN A 42 7.17 -3.42 -3.03
C ASN A 42 8.00 -2.16 -3.33
N THR A 43 8.41 -1.39 -2.31
CA THR A 43 9.12 -0.11 -2.48
C THR A 43 10.56 -0.10 -1.98
N LYS A 44 10.99 -1.09 -1.19
CA LYS A 44 12.34 -1.11 -0.59
C LYS A 44 13.46 -1.06 -1.63
N MET A 45 13.33 -1.79 -2.73
CA MET A 45 14.30 -1.75 -3.82
C MET A 45 14.43 -0.34 -4.43
N PHE A 46 13.30 0.37 -4.59
CA PHE A 46 13.30 1.73 -5.14
C PHE A 46 14.04 2.71 -4.22
N GLU A 47 13.88 2.57 -2.90
CA GLU A 47 14.66 3.35 -1.93
C GLU A 47 16.16 3.03 -2.01
N ASP A 48 16.53 1.74 -1.88
CA ASP A 48 17.92 1.31 -1.75
C ASP A 48 18.76 1.58 -3.01
N VAL A 49 18.15 1.42 -4.18
CA VAL A 49 18.88 1.40 -5.45
C VAL A 49 18.70 2.68 -6.25
N LEU A 50 17.52 3.27 -6.18
CA LEU A 50 17.14 4.37 -7.05
C LEU A 50 17.04 5.70 -6.32
N GLY A 51 17.21 5.71 -4.98
CA GLY A 51 17.14 6.92 -4.15
C GLY A 51 15.74 7.50 -4.05
N TRP A 52 14.72 6.65 -4.19
CA TRP A 52 13.33 7.07 -3.99
C TRP A 52 13.05 7.31 -2.53
N SER A 53 12.06 8.14 -2.25
CA SER A 53 11.55 8.40 -0.90
C SER A 53 10.03 8.39 -0.90
N GLY A 54 9.41 8.31 0.27
CA GLY A 54 7.95 8.29 0.29
C GLY A 54 7.35 8.11 1.68
N VAL A 55 6.12 7.65 1.65
CA VAL A 55 5.29 7.39 2.82
C VAL A 55 5.06 5.90 2.95
N LEU A 56 5.16 5.40 4.18
CA LEU A 56 4.83 4.03 4.55
C LEU A 56 3.81 4.06 5.69
N ILE A 57 2.75 3.27 5.53
CA ILE A 57 1.65 3.20 6.49
C ILE A 57 1.51 1.76 6.97
N GLU A 58 1.56 1.56 8.28
CA GLU A 58 1.45 0.27 8.93
C GLU A 58 0.70 0.42 10.27
N PRO A 59 -0.44 -0.24 10.45
CA PRO A 59 -1.22 -0.09 11.68
C PRO A 59 -0.67 -0.86 12.88
N ILE A 60 -0.05 -2.04 12.68
CA ILE A 60 0.29 -2.94 13.78
C ILE A 60 1.53 -2.42 14.54
N PRO A 61 1.44 -2.19 15.87
CA PRO A 61 2.51 -1.55 16.64
C PRO A 61 3.87 -2.26 16.54
N ASP A 62 3.89 -3.59 16.66
CA ASP A 62 5.14 -4.36 16.59
C ASP A 62 5.77 -4.36 15.19
N ALA A 63 4.94 -4.38 14.14
CA ALA A 63 5.41 -4.25 12.76
C ALA A 63 5.92 -2.84 12.52
N PHE A 64 5.19 -1.81 12.96
CA PHE A 64 5.59 -0.41 12.85
C PHE A 64 6.90 -0.10 13.58
N ALA A 65 7.13 -0.67 14.76
CA ALA A 65 8.40 -0.51 15.49
C ALA A 65 9.59 -1.10 14.70
N ARG A 66 9.40 -2.18 13.94
CA ARG A 66 10.41 -2.70 13.02
C ARG A 66 10.56 -1.83 11.78
N LEU A 67 9.45 -1.36 11.21
CA LEU A 67 9.42 -0.43 10.09
C LEU A 67 10.25 0.83 10.37
N GLN A 68 10.09 1.43 11.54
CA GLN A 68 10.87 2.61 11.96
C GLN A 68 12.38 2.36 11.94
N LYS A 69 12.83 1.18 12.33
CA LYS A 69 14.27 0.80 12.31
C LYS A 69 14.77 0.55 10.90
N ASN A 70 13.92 -0.05 10.05
CA ASN A 70 14.31 -0.50 8.72
C ASN A 70 14.23 0.61 7.65
N ARG A 71 13.36 1.61 7.84
CA ARG A 71 13.08 2.67 6.85
C ARG A 71 13.16 4.08 7.45
N PRO A 72 14.27 4.43 8.17
CA PRO A 72 14.37 5.71 8.88
C PRO A 72 14.38 6.95 7.96
N GLY A 73 14.63 6.76 6.66
CA GLY A 73 14.63 7.84 5.64
C GLY A 73 13.26 8.17 5.07
N CYS A 74 12.24 7.40 5.41
CA CYS A 74 10.88 7.58 4.91
C CYS A 74 9.97 8.29 5.93
N LYS A 75 8.81 8.78 5.47
CA LYS A 75 7.75 9.29 6.33
C LYS A 75 6.87 8.13 6.76
N LEU A 76 6.78 7.88 8.07
CA LEU A 76 6.17 6.68 8.62
C LEU A 76 4.94 7.05 9.44
N PHE A 77 3.83 6.34 9.20
CA PHE A 77 2.57 6.57 9.90
C PHE A 77 2.03 5.25 10.47
N GLN A 78 1.82 5.25 11.80
CA GLN A 78 1.16 4.14 12.48
C GLN A 78 -0.35 4.39 12.47
N ALA A 79 -1.04 3.87 11.48
CA ALA A 79 -2.49 3.99 11.36
C ALA A 79 -3.09 2.91 10.45
N ALA A 80 -4.32 2.52 10.71
CA ALA A 80 -5.19 1.93 9.72
C ALA A 80 -5.81 3.04 8.87
N VAL A 81 -5.88 2.89 7.55
CA VAL A 81 -6.58 3.86 6.72
C VAL A 81 -8.07 3.52 6.69
N SER A 82 -8.90 4.52 6.95
CA SER A 82 -10.35 4.39 7.06
C SER A 82 -11.04 5.68 6.63
N ALA A 83 -12.33 5.60 6.35
CA ALA A 83 -13.18 6.75 6.07
C ALA A 83 -13.28 7.74 7.25
N HIS A 84 -13.05 7.27 8.48
CA HIS A 84 -13.19 8.05 9.70
C HIS A 84 -11.92 8.00 10.54
N GLU A 85 -11.59 9.12 11.17
CA GLU A 85 -10.54 9.18 12.18
C GLU A 85 -11.04 8.64 13.52
N GLY A 86 -10.18 7.95 14.25
CA GLY A 86 -10.53 7.34 15.54
C GLY A 86 -9.67 6.13 15.86
N THR A 87 -10.29 5.00 16.19
CA THR A 87 -9.64 3.71 16.44
C THR A 87 -10.40 2.59 15.72
N LEU A 88 -9.66 1.59 15.25
CA LEU A 88 -10.19 0.38 14.66
C LEU A 88 -9.58 -0.86 15.31
N ASP A 89 -10.35 -1.93 15.38
CA ASP A 89 -9.88 -3.24 15.78
C ASP A 89 -9.33 -4.01 14.59
N ILE A 90 -8.14 -4.58 14.74
CA ILE A 90 -7.44 -5.36 13.71
C ILE A 90 -7.16 -6.76 14.24
N TYR A 91 -7.41 -7.77 13.42
CA TYR A 91 -6.84 -9.10 13.61
C TYR A 91 -5.35 -9.05 13.34
N SER A 92 -4.52 -9.12 14.39
CA SER A 92 -3.06 -9.00 14.27
C SER A 92 -2.45 -10.37 13.96
N HIS A 93 -2.13 -10.61 12.69
CA HIS A 93 -1.61 -11.89 12.21
C HIS A 93 -0.49 -11.71 11.16
N GLY A 94 0.55 -10.96 11.53
CA GLY A 94 1.67 -10.72 10.61
C GLY A 94 1.25 -9.98 9.35
N ALA A 95 1.71 -10.45 8.20
CA ALA A 95 1.42 -9.82 6.91
C ALA A 95 -0.05 -9.93 6.47
N VAL A 96 -0.83 -10.85 7.04
CA VAL A 96 -2.26 -11.02 6.77
C VAL A 96 -3.14 -10.40 7.87
N SER A 97 -2.65 -9.34 8.52
CA SER A 97 -3.43 -8.58 9.48
C SER A 97 -4.51 -7.78 8.75
N SER A 98 -5.75 -7.82 9.24
CA SER A 98 -6.88 -7.19 8.56
C SER A 98 -7.80 -6.45 9.53
N VAL A 99 -8.39 -5.34 9.07
CA VAL A 99 -9.40 -4.60 9.84
C VAL A 99 -10.60 -5.50 10.05
N LYS A 100 -10.99 -5.70 11.31
CA LYS A 100 -12.03 -6.66 11.72
C LYS A 100 -13.35 -6.44 10.97
N GLU A 101 -13.76 -5.19 10.81
CA GLU A 101 -15.01 -4.82 10.12
C GLU A 101 -14.97 -5.07 8.62
N ASN A 102 -13.77 -5.03 8.01
CA ASN A 102 -13.55 -5.23 6.58
C ASN A 102 -13.18 -6.68 6.22
N THR A 103 -12.91 -7.51 7.23
CA THR A 103 -12.52 -8.91 7.04
C THR A 103 -13.72 -9.74 6.57
N THR A 104 -13.66 -10.25 5.35
CA THR A 104 -14.70 -11.16 4.84
C THR A 104 -14.65 -12.51 5.53
N GLN A 105 -15.77 -13.24 5.56
CA GLN A 105 -15.81 -14.58 6.14
C GLN A 105 -14.80 -15.52 5.45
N GLY A 106 -14.67 -15.46 4.13
CA GLY A 106 -13.71 -16.28 3.38
C GLY A 106 -12.26 -15.98 3.74
N PHE A 107 -11.92 -14.69 3.94
CA PHE A 107 -10.57 -14.31 4.41
C PHE A 107 -10.33 -14.81 5.84
N PHE A 108 -11.31 -14.62 6.71
CA PHE A 108 -11.21 -15.13 8.09
C PHE A 108 -11.00 -16.63 8.13
N ASP A 109 -11.79 -17.39 7.38
CA ASP A 109 -11.70 -18.85 7.33
C ASP A 109 -10.36 -19.32 6.76
N GLY A 110 -9.83 -18.64 5.77
CA GLY A 110 -8.55 -18.98 5.14
C GLY A 110 -7.33 -18.69 6.03
N TRP A 111 -7.36 -17.56 6.74
CA TRP A 111 -6.17 -17.06 7.43
C TRP A 111 -6.25 -17.10 8.96
N HIS A 112 -7.43 -16.93 9.55
CA HIS A 112 -7.59 -16.72 10.99
C HIS A 112 -8.28 -17.88 11.71
N ALA A 113 -9.18 -18.61 11.04
CA ALA A 113 -9.94 -19.67 11.67
C ALA A 113 -9.04 -20.76 12.30
N GLY A 114 -9.41 -21.21 13.48
CA GLY A 114 -8.64 -22.21 14.23
C GLY A 114 -7.32 -21.73 14.83
N LYS A 115 -7.00 -20.41 14.70
CA LYS A 115 -5.81 -19.79 15.28
C LYS A 115 -6.20 -18.81 16.38
N ASN A 116 -5.34 -18.66 17.38
CA ASN A 116 -5.49 -17.63 18.39
C ASN A 116 -4.92 -16.31 17.84
N VAL A 117 -5.71 -15.58 17.03
CA VAL A 117 -5.33 -14.31 16.46
C VAL A 117 -5.70 -13.18 17.40
N PRO A 118 -4.75 -12.43 17.95
CA PRO A 118 -5.06 -11.30 18.83
C PRO A 118 -5.77 -10.19 18.05
N ILE A 119 -6.67 -9.49 18.76
CA ILE A 119 -7.28 -8.25 18.29
C ILE A 119 -6.52 -7.08 18.94
N VAL A 120 -6.11 -6.12 18.13
CA VAL A 120 -5.38 -4.93 18.56
C VAL A 120 -6.14 -3.71 18.08
N SER A 121 -6.46 -2.79 19.01
CA SER A 121 -7.03 -1.48 18.65
C SER A 121 -5.92 -0.54 18.24
N VAL A 122 -6.04 0.05 17.06
CA VAL A 122 -5.04 0.93 16.46
C VAL A 122 -5.67 2.26 16.04
N PRO A 123 -4.89 3.35 15.93
CA PRO A 123 -5.37 4.60 15.35
C PRO A 123 -5.91 4.38 13.93
N SER A 124 -7.04 4.99 13.60
CA SER A 124 -7.54 5.09 12.23
C SER A 124 -7.44 6.52 11.72
N ARG A 125 -7.04 6.68 10.47
CA ARG A 125 -6.86 7.97 9.83
C ARG A 125 -7.32 7.94 8.38
N ARG A 126 -7.74 9.08 7.89
CA ARG A 126 -8.00 9.27 6.46
C ARG A 126 -6.69 9.39 5.70
N LEU A 127 -6.64 8.86 4.47
CA LEU A 127 -5.42 8.92 3.65
C LEU A 127 -5.05 10.37 3.28
N ASP A 128 -6.04 11.22 2.96
CA ASP A 128 -5.80 12.64 2.66
C ASP A 128 -5.12 13.37 3.81
N SER A 129 -5.53 13.12 5.07
CA SER A 129 -4.89 13.76 6.24
C SER A 129 -3.44 13.31 6.42
N ILE A 130 -3.14 12.03 6.18
CA ILE A 130 -1.77 11.50 6.22
C ILE A 130 -0.90 12.11 5.14
N LEU A 131 -1.38 12.17 3.90
CA LEU A 131 -0.61 12.71 2.77
C LEU A 131 -0.36 14.22 2.90
N HIS A 132 -1.32 14.98 3.43
CA HIS A 132 -1.15 16.41 3.74
C HIS A 132 -0.09 16.62 4.83
N GLU A 133 -0.14 15.89 5.94
CA GLU A 133 0.86 15.92 6.99
C GLU A 133 2.25 15.53 6.46
N ALA A 134 2.28 14.52 5.61
CA ALA A 134 3.51 14.11 4.92
C ALA A 134 4.02 15.12 3.89
N GLY A 135 3.20 16.10 3.48
CA GLY A 135 3.56 17.10 2.48
C GLY A 135 3.80 16.50 1.09
N ILE A 136 3.13 15.39 0.77
CA ILE A 136 3.24 14.73 -0.54
C ILE A 136 2.56 15.59 -1.60
N LYS A 137 3.24 15.77 -2.74
CA LYS A 137 2.74 16.56 -3.88
C LYS A 137 2.49 15.71 -5.13
N ARG A 138 3.00 14.48 -5.14
CA ARG A 138 2.78 13.49 -6.19
C ARG A 138 3.17 12.11 -5.70
N ILE A 139 2.65 11.08 -6.32
CA ILE A 139 2.98 9.67 -6.09
C ILE A 139 3.33 9.05 -7.44
N ASP A 140 4.60 8.66 -7.62
CA ASP A 140 5.02 7.96 -8.83
C ASP A 140 4.63 6.48 -8.77
N PHE A 141 4.74 5.86 -7.58
CA PHE A 141 4.36 4.49 -7.35
C PHE A 141 3.58 4.35 -6.04
N TRP A 142 2.34 3.86 -6.13
CA TRP A 142 1.51 3.49 -4.99
C TRP A 142 1.37 1.97 -4.92
N SER A 143 1.85 1.36 -3.84
CA SER A 143 1.57 -0.03 -3.47
C SER A 143 0.45 -0.05 -2.43
N LEU A 144 -0.68 -0.65 -2.79
CA LEU A 144 -1.89 -0.70 -1.96
C LEU A 144 -2.29 -2.16 -1.72
N ASP A 145 -1.95 -2.65 -0.54
CA ASP A 145 -2.26 -3.99 -0.06
C ASP A 145 -2.58 -3.90 1.44
N VAL A 146 -3.87 -3.82 1.75
CA VAL A 146 -4.39 -3.54 3.11
C VAL A 146 -5.48 -4.51 3.53
N GLU A 147 -5.48 -5.68 2.92
CA GLU A 147 -6.25 -6.86 3.33
C GLU A 147 -7.75 -6.56 3.53
N GLY A 148 -8.37 -5.90 2.52
CA GLY A 148 -9.80 -5.62 2.44
C GLY A 148 -10.22 -4.17 2.72
N SER A 149 -9.28 -3.27 3.00
CA SER A 149 -9.54 -1.83 3.22
C SER A 149 -9.15 -0.95 2.01
N GLU A 150 -8.94 -1.53 0.83
CA GLU A 150 -8.53 -0.82 -0.39
C GLU A 150 -9.55 0.26 -0.79
N LEU A 151 -10.84 -0.04 -0.66
CA LEU A 151 -11.90 0.92 -0.98
C LEU A 151 -11.85 2.15 -0.05
N ASP A 152 -11.61 1.97 1.24
CA ASP A 152 -11.48 3.07 2.21
C ASP A 152 -10.28 3.97 1.85
N ALA A 153 -9.17 3.36 1.44
CA ALA A 153 -8.00 4.10 0.97
C ALA A 153 -8.32 4.95 -0.27
N LEU A 154 -8.99 4.37 -1.26
CA LEU A 154 -9.34 5.07 -2.50
C LEU A 154 -10.37 6.18 -2.27
N GLN A 155 -11.34 5.97 -1.37
CA GLN A 155 -12.38 6.96 -1.03
C GLN A 155 -11.84 8.14 -0.25
N THR A 156 -10.76 7.95 0.50
CA THR A 156 -10.14 9.00 1.32
C THR A 156 -8.89 9.61 0.70
N MET A 157 -8.51 9.17 -0.50
CA MET A 157 -7.39 9.74 -1.24
C MET A 157 -7.69 11.19 -1.68
N ASP A 158 -6.74 12.10 -1.48
CA ASP A 158 -6.76 13.40 -2.13
C ASP A 158 -6.32 13.27 -3.60
N TRP A 159 -7.28 13.12 -4.49
CA TRP A 159 -7.04 12.94 -5.92
C TRP A 159 -6.55 14.21 -6.64
N SER A 160 -6.36 15.33 -5.94
CA SER A 160 -5.58 16.46 -6.47
C SER A 160 -4.08 16.17 -6.51
N ILE A 161 -3.62 15.20 -5.71
CA ILE A 161 -2.26 14.67 -5.75
C ILE A 161 -2.16 13.67 -6.91
N PRO A 162 -1.34 13.96 -7.94
CA PRO A 162 -1.24 13.05 -9.08
C PRO A 162 -0.60 11.71 -8.70
N VAL A 163 -1.24 10.62 -9.09
CA VAL A 163 -0.72 9.25 -8.99
C VAL A 163 -0.37 8.77 -10.39
N TYR A 164 0.86 8.29 -10.62
CA TYR A 164 1.26 7.76 -11.92
C TYR A 164 0.96 6.26 -12.04
N LEU A 165 1.43 5.42 -11.12
CA LEU A 165 1.21 3.98 -11.12
C LEU A 165 0.67 3.52 -9.77
N LEU A 166 -0.40 2.72 -9.82
CA LEU A 166 -0.96 2.00 -8.67
C LEU A 166 -0.81 0.50 -8.91
N CYS A 167 -0.24 -0.20 -7.93
CA CYS A 167 -0.28 -1.65 -7.79
C CYS A 167 -1.20 -1.96 -6.60
N ILE A 168 -2.31 -2.64 -6.85
CA ILE A 168 -3.36 -2.88 -5.88
C ILE A 168 -3.75 -4.36 -5.81
N GLU A 169 -3.77 -4.91 -4.60
CA GLU A 169 -4.39 -6.21 -4.33
C GLU A 169 -5.81 -6.00 -3.81
N LYS A 170 -6.83 -6.32 -4.63
CA LYS A 170 -8.24 -6.14 -4.26
C LYS A 170 -8.80 -7.42 -3.63
N GLN A 171 -8.67 -7.53 -2.32
CA GLN A 171 -9.05 -8.72 -1.56
C GLN A 171 -10.56 -8.98 -1.50
N THR A 172 -11.38 -7.93 -1.54
CA THR A 172 -12.83 -8.04 -1.36
C THR A 172 -13.56 -8.00 -2.69
N PRO A 173 -14.05 -9.13 -3.23
CA PRO A 173 -14.67 -9.18 -4.55
C PRO A 173 -15.83 -8.19 -4.74
N ASP A 174 -16.67 -8.04 -3.72
CA ASP A 174 -17.85 -7.15 -3.78
C ASP A 174 -17.47 -5.66 -3.84
N LYS A 175 -16.28 -5.30 -3.37
CA LYS A 175 -15.76 -3.93 -3.40
C LYS A 175 -15.01 -3.60 -4.71
N LYS A 176 -14.62 -4.61 -5.51
CA LYS A 176 -13.85 -4.41 -6.76
C LYS A 176 -14.51 -3.42 -7.72
N PRO A 177 -15.81 -3.51 -8.05
CA PRO A 177 -16.43 -2.56 -8.98
C PRO A 177 -16.37 -1.10 -8.50
N ALA A 178 -16.51 -0.87 -7.19
CA ALA A 178 -16.40 0.47 -6.61
C ALA A 178 -14.97 1.01 -6.69
N CYS A 179 -13.96 0.16 -6.43
CA CYS A 179 -12.55 0.52 -6.64
C CYS A 179 -12.28 0.91 -8.09
N ASP A 180 -12.73 0.09 -9.06
CA ASP A 180 -12.53 0.33 -10.48
C ASP A 180 -13.19 1.64 -10.94
N GLN A 181 -14.38 1.92 -10.43
CA GLN A 181 -15.11 3.17 -10.72
C GLN A 181 -14.33 4.39 -10.23
N ILE A 182 -13.80 4.36 -9.00
CA ILE A 182 -13.00 5.46 -8.45
C ILE A 182 -11.73 5.65 -9.29
N LEU A 183 -10.99 4.59 -9.56
CA LEU A 183 -9.73 4.65 -10.31
C LEU A 183 -9.96 5.24 -11.70
N THR A 184 -10.98 4.75 -12.42
CA THR A 184 -11.33 5.24 -13.75
C THR A 184 -11.78 6.70 -13.74
N ALA A 185 -12.59 7.11 -12.75
CA ALA A 185 -13.05 8.49 -12.61
C ALA A 185 -11.88 9.47 -12.42
N HIS A 186 -10.79 9.02 -11.80
CA HIS A 186 -9.57 9.81 -11.59
C HIS A 186 -8.48 9.61 -12.66
N GLY A 187 -8.86 8.97 -13.77
CA GLY A 187 -8.02 8.89 -14.96
C GLY A 187 -6.98 7.78 -14.96
N LEU A 188 -7.06 6.84 -14.01
CA LEU A 188 -6.26 5.63 -14.07
C LEU A 188 -6.93 4.62 -15.02
N VAL A 189 -6.12 3.90 -15.76
CA VAL A 189 -6.54 2.82 -16.65
C VAL A 189 -5.90 1.52 -16.21
N PHE A 190 -6.67 0.44 -16.21
CA PHE A 190 -6.16 -0.90 -15.97
C PHE A 190 -5.20 -1.30 -17.09
N VAL A 191 -4.05 -1.84 -16.73
CA VAL A 191 -3.03 -2.26 -17.69
C VAL A 191 -2.86 -3.78 -17.72
N GLU A 192 -2.71 -4.39 -16.56
CA GLU A 192 -2.47 -5.83 -16.43
C GLU A 192 -2.72 -6.33 -15.02
N THR A 193 -2.85 -7.65 -14.92
CA THR A 193 -2.77 -8.37 -13.65
C THR A 193 -1.40 -9.01 -13.54
N PHE A 194 -0.75 -8.83 -12.39
CA PHE A 194 0.50 -9.50 -12.03
C PHE A 194 0.29 -10.27 -10.72
N HIS A 195 0.18 -11.60 -10.81
CA HIS A 195 -0.23 -12.48 -9.72
C HIS A 195 -1.59 -12.07 -9.12
N HIS A 196 -1.60 -11.63 -7.85
CA HIS A 196 -2.83 -11.19 -7.16
C HIS A 196 -3.08 -9.69 -7.30
N ASN A 197 -2.12 -8.96 -7.87
CA ASN A 197 -2.13 -7.51 -7.99
C ASN A 197 -2.63 -7.06 -9.35
N GLU A 198 -3.35 -5.95 -9.37
CA GLU A 198 -3.70 -5.22 -10.59
C GLU A 198 -2.81 -3.98 -10.72
N ILE A 199 -2.33 -3.74 -11.92
CA ILE A 199 -1.53 -2.56 -12.26
C ILE A 199 -2.40 -1.56 -13.01
N TRP A 200 -2.48 -0.35 -12.48
CA TRP A 200 -3.23 0.77 -13.03
C TRP A 200 -2.29 1.94 -13.27
N ILE A 201 -2.45 2.66 -14.39
CA ILE A 201 -1.62 3.81 -14.76
C ILE A 201 -2.48 4.99 -15.12
N ASN A 202 -2.08 6.18 -14.65
CA ASN A 202 -2.62 7.44 -15.11
C ASN A 202 -1.74 7.99 -16.24
N LEU A 203 -2.23 7.89 -17.46
CA LEU A 203 -1.50 8.36 -18.66
C LEU A 203 -1.35 9.89 -18.74
N LYS A 204 -2.13 10.63 -17.94
CA LYS A 204 -2.05 12.11 -17.86
C LYS A 204 -1.07 12.58 -16.80
N ALA A 205 -0.76 11.75 -15.80
CA ALA A 205 0.25 12.06 -14.80
C ALA A 205 1.64 11.87 -15.39
N LYS A 206 2.49 12.89 -15.25
CA LYS A 206 3.90 12.78 -15.66
C LYS A 206 4.65 12.00 -14.58
N ARG A 207 5.35 10.95 -14.96
CA ARG A 207 6.38 10.35 -14.09
C ARG A 207 7.60 11.27 -13.98
N VAL A 208 8.43 11.05 -12.95
CA VAL A 208 9.75 11.72 -12.82
C VAL A 208 10.59 11.55 -14.08
#